data_27e8c56b238dbdf9e0a3adf86aea8e92
#
_entry.id   27e8c56b238dbdf9e0a3adf86aea8e92
#
_cell.length_a   1.000
_cell.length_b   1.000
_cell.length_c   1.000
_cell.angle_alpha   90.00
_cell.angle_beta   90.00
_cell.angle_gamma   90.00
#
_symmetry.space_group_name_H-M   'P 1'
#
loop_
_entity.id
_entity.type
_entity.pdbx_description
1 polymer ?
#
loop_
_entity_poly.entity_id
_entity_poly.type
_entity_poly.pdbx_seq_one_letter_code
_entity_poly.pdbx_strand_id
1 'polypeptide(L)'
;MNTIEEALPLFQQIMDLICITFGENCEVTLHDWSKGYEHSIVAIKNGHVTKRQVGDCGSNLGLEIMRRKIEVGNRFNYMTKTSCGQMLKSSTIYLTNDNGETIGALCVNIDITEALDFQKSFASFIGAETVSQIETPAESIEFHANNVGQLTDFLISQSLELVNKPSDQLTKEDKMTILKFLDEKGLFLITKSGDKVCQFLNISKFTFYNYLEMIRGEKE
;
A
#
# COMPACT_ATOMS: atom_id res chain seq x y z
N MET A 1 16.77 -13.11 14.18
CA MET A 1 17.18 -11.88 13.46
C MET A 1 16.55 -10.68 14.18
N ASN A 2 17.35 -9.79 14.70
CA ASN A 2 16.83 -8.63 15.43
C ASN A 2 16.61 -7.39 14.54
N THR A 3 17.38 -7.26 13.48
CA THR A 3 17.25 -6.18 12.50
C THR A 3 17.32 -6.71 11.07
N ILE A 4 16.72 -5.99 10.14
CA ILE A 4 16.80 -6.30 8.70
C ILE A 4 18.24 -6.18 8.21
N GLU A 5 18.99 -5.21 8.75
CA GLU A 5 20.38 -4.92 8.37
C GLU A 5 21.32 -6.14 8.60
N GLU A 6 21.14 -6.88 9.71
CA GLU A 6 21.91 -8.10 10.01
C GLU A 6 21.83 -9.15 8.90
N ALA A 7 20.70 -9.28 8.23
CA ALA A 7 20.46 -10.28 7.20
C ALA A 7 20.43 -9.70 5.78
N LEU A 8 20.76 -8.42 5.61
CA LEU A 8 20.70 -7.74 4.32
C LEU A 8 21.47 -8.46 3.19
N PRO A 9 22.70 -8.99 3.42
CA PRO A 9 23.43 -9.73 2.37
C PRO A 9 22.69 -11.01 1.92
N LEU A 10 22.02 -11.71 2.84
CA LEU A 10 21.23 -12.89 2.52
C LEU A 10 19.98 -12.50 1.71
N PHE A 11 19.28 -11.44 2.14
CA PHE A 11 18.12 -10.96 1.40
C PHE A 11 18.49 -10.52 -0.02
N GLN A 12 19.61 -9.85 -0.21
CA GLN A 12 20.10 -9.47 -1.54
C GLN A 12 20.30 -10.68 -2.46
N GLN A 13 20.89 -11.77 -1.95
CA GLN A 13 21.05 -13.01 -2.71
C GLN A 13 19.70 -13.65 -3.07
N ILE A 14 18.74 -13.67 -2.13
CA ILE A 14 17.38 -14.18 -2.37
C ILE A 14 16.67 -13.31 -3.43
N MET A 15 16.78 -11.99 -3.34
CA MET A 15 16.22 -11.07 -4.31
C MET A 15 16.81 -11.27 -5.70
N ASP A 16 18.12 -11.45 -5.82
CA ASP A 16 18.80 -11.75 -7.08
C ASP A 16 18.31 -13.09 -7.67
N LEU A 17 18.23 -14.14 -6.84
CA LEU A 17 17.71 -15.42 -7.27
C LEU A 17 16.31 -15.31 -7.85
N ILE A 18 15.41 -14.61 -7.16
CA ILE A 18 14.02 -14.45 -7.61
C ILE A 18 13.95 -13.64 -8.92
N CYS A 19 14.61 -12.49 -8.97
CA CYS A 19 14.56 -11.63 -10.16
C CYS A 19 15.20 -12.29 -11.39
N ILE A 20 16.33 -13.00 -11.23
CA ILE A 20 16.96 -13.72 -12.34
C ILE A 20 16.07 -14.87 -12.84
N THR A 21 15.40 -15.56 -11.91
CA THR A 21 14.52 -16.69 -12.26
C THR A 21 13.25 -16.24 -12.98
N PHE A 22 12.62 -15.14 -12.55
CA PHE A 22 11.33 -14.69 -13.10
C PHE A 22 11.47 -13.56 -14.13
N GLY A 23 12.66 -13.02 -14.35
CA GLY A 23 12.95 -12.03 -15.39
C GLY A 23 12.63 -10.59 -14.99
N GLU A 24 12.68 -9.71 -15.98
CA GLU A 24 12.61 -8.25 -15.78
C GLU A 24 11.25 -7.74 -15.29
N ASN A 25 10.17 -8.47 -15.54
CA ASN A 25 8.83 -8.12 -15.08
C ASN A 25 8.58 -8.49 -13.61
N CYS A 26 9.59 -9.03 -12.91
CA CYS A 26 9.52 -9.40 -11.50
C CYS A 26 10.33 -8.43 -10.65
N GLU A 27 9.66 -7.59 -9.89
CA GLU A 27 10.25 -6.72 -8.86
C GLU A 27 10.30 -7.45 -7.53
N VAL A 28 11.40 -7.29 -6.80
CA VAL A 28 11.50 -7.70 -5.39
C VAL A 28 11.92 -6.51 -4.54
N THR A 29 11.15 -6.25 -3.47
CA THR A 29 11.42 -5.15 -2.52
C THR A 29 11.60 -5.69 -1.11
N LEU A 30 12.59 -5.13 -0.40
CA LEU A 30 12.82 -5.36 1.02
C LEU A 30 12.51 -4.08 1.79
N HIS A 31 11.61 -4.18 2.75
CA HIS A 31 11.21 -3.09 3.62
C HIS A 31 11.78 -3.28 5.02
N ASP A 32 12.31 -2.20 5.59
CA ASP A 32 12.72 -2.07 6.99
C ASP A 32 11.88 -0.96 7.64
N TRP A 33 10.99 -1.32 8.54
CA TRP A 33 10.10 -0.36 9.18
C TRP A 33 10.76 0.45 10.30
N SER A 34 11.97 0.05 10.72
CA SER A 34 12.77 0.86 11.66
C SER A 34 13.22 2.20 11.07
N LYS A 35 13.27 2.29 9.73
CA LYS A 35 13.63 3.53 8.99
C LYS A 35 12.46 4.51 8.85
N GLY A 36 11.30 4.19 9.42
CA GLY A 36 10.06 4.92 9.21
C GLY A 36 9.38 4.56 7.89
N TYR A 37 8.07 4.74 7.83
CA TYR A 37 7.28 4.30 6.67
C TYR A 37 7.66 5.00 5.37
N GLU A 38 8.00 6.30 5.45
CA GLU A 38 8.32 7.16 4.30
C GLU A 38 9.56 6.70 3.52
N HIS A 39 10.47 5.95 4.19
CA HIS A 39 11.75 5.49 3.66
C HIS A 39 11.97 4.00 3.91
N SER A 40 10.89 3.22 3.89
CA SER A 40 10.94 1.82 4.31
C SER A 40 11.65 0.90 3.32
N ILE A 41 11.75 1.25 2.02
CA ILE A 41 12.45 0.43 1.04
C ILE A 41 13.96 0.55 1.25
N VAL A 42 14.60 -0.52 1.74
CA VAL A 42 16.05 -0.58 1.96
C VAL A 42 16.81 -1.34 0.87
N ALA A 43 16.10 -2.19 0.11
CA ALA A 43 16.63 -2.81 -1.09
C ALA A 43 15.51 -3.05 -2.09
N ILE A 44 15.82 -2.93 -3.38
CA ILE A 44 14.88 -3.19 -4.47
C ILE A 44 15.64 -3.70 -5.70
N LYS A 45 15.06 -4.67 -6.38
CA LYS A 45 15.49 -5.19 -7.68
C LYS A 45 14.36 -5.01 -8.68
N ASN A 46 14.71 -4.66 -9.93
CA ASN A 46 13.74 -4.36 -11.00
C ASN A 46 12.70 -3.29 -10.61
N GLY A 47 13.11 -2.27 -9.86
CA GLY A 47 12.24 -1.19 -9.38
C GLY A 47 11.51 -0.41 -10.48
N HIS A 48 11.86 -0.62 -11.75
CA HIS A 48 11.15 -0.06 -12.89
C HIS A 48 9.71 -0.60 -13.03
N VAL A 49 9.42 -1.79 -12.48
CA VAL A 49 8.08 -2.40 -12.50
C VAL A 49 7.06 -1.53 -11.78
N THR A 50 7.40 -1.05 -10.59
CA THR A 50 6.51 -0.14 -9.83
C THR A 50 6.96 1.32 -9.88
N LYS A 51 8.09 1.62 -10.54
CA LYS A 51 8.76 2.94 -10.58
C LYS A 51 9.19 3.43 -9.20
N ARG A 52 9.58 2.50 -8.32
CA ARG A 52 10.10 2.78 -6.97
C ARG A 52 11.61 2.56 -6.91
N GLN A 53 12.23 3.14 -5.89
CA GLN A 53 13.66 3.04 -5.61
C GLN A 53 13.92 2.91 -4.10
N VAL A 54 15.16 2.64 -3.74
CA VAL A 54 15.59 2.65 -2.33
C VAL A 54 15.31 4.02 -1.72
N GLY A 55 14.74 4.03 -0.52
CA GLY A 55 14.33 5.24 0.18
C GLY A 55 12.89 5.69 -0.08
N ASP A 56 12.15 5.00 -0.95
CA ASP A 56 10.72 5.25 -1.16
C ASP A 56 9.86 4.56 -0.08
N CYS A 57 8.58 4.91 -0.05
CA CYS A 57 7.61 4.38 0.90
C CYS A 57 7.09 2.99 0.50
N GLY A 58 6.42 2.34 1.45
CA GLY A 58 5.66 1.11 1.22
C GLY A 58 4.30 1.36 0.56
N SER A 59 3.49 0.30 0.50
CA SER A 59 2.11 0.35 -0.01
C SER A 59 1.12 0.81 1.07
N ASN A 60 -0.12 1.16 0.66
CA ASN A 60 -1.21 1.46 1.60
C ASN A 60 -1.44 0.32 2.63
N LEU A 61 -1.28 -0.94 2.21
CA LEU A 61 -1.42 -2.09 3.11
C LEU A 61 -0.33 -2.11 4.18
N GLY A 62 0.94 -1.87 3.82
CA GLY A 62 2.03 -1.77 4.78
C GLY A 62 1.80 -0.68 5.83
N LEU A 63 1.26 0.45 5.42
CA LEU A 63 0.89 1.54 6.32
C LEU A 63 -0.21 1.14 7.30
N GLU A 64 -1.23 0.43 6.81
CA GLU A 64 -2.34 -0.06 7.63
C GLU A 64 -1.86 -1.06 8.69
N ILE A 65 -0.98 -1.98 8.30
CA ILE A 65 -0.39 -2.97 9.20
C ILE A 65 0.42 -2.29 10.32
N MET A 66 1.27 -1.34 9.96
CA MET A 66 2.02 -0.56 10.95
C MET A 66 1.09 0.18 11.94
N ARG A 67 -0.04 0.72 11.44
CA ARG A 67 -1.00 1.47 12.27
C ARG A 67 -1.73 0.58 13.26
N ARG A 68 -2.19 -0.57 12.79
CA ARG A 68 -3.04 -1.48 13.60
C ARG A 68 -2.26 -2.37 14.54
N LYS A 69 -0.94 -2.51 14.38
CA LYS A 69 -0.08 -3.47 15.11
C LYS A 69 -0.68 -4.88 15.12
N ILE A 70 -1.30 -5.28 14.02
CA ILE A 70 -1.95 -6.58 13.89
C ILE A 70 -0.87 -7.58 13.47
N GLU A 71 -0.90 -8.78 14.05
CA GLU A 71 -0.20 -9.93 13.48
C GLU A 71 -0.81 -10.23 12.12
N VAL A 72 -0.02 -10.02 11.08
CA VAL A 72 -0.45 -10.29 9.71
C VAL A 72 0.25 -11.55 9.24
N GLY A 73 -0.53 -12.52 8.84
CA GLY A 73 -0.01 -13.71 8.16
C GLY A 73 0.56 -13.35 6.79
N ASN A 74 1.54 -14.12 6.32
CA ASN A 74 2.07 -14.00 4.97
C ASN A 74 0.95 -14.06 3.93
N ARG A 75 1.07 -13.28 2.86
CA ARG A 75 0.09 -13.20 1.78
C ARG A 75 0.74 -13.63 0.47
N PHE A 76 0.06 -14.49 -0.28
CA PHE A 76 0.58 -15.03 -1.53
C PHE A 76 -0.41 -14.90 -2.67
N ASN A 77 0.11 -14.60 -3.87
CA ASN A 77 -0.64 -14.60 -5.13
C ASN A 77 -1.88 -13.70 -5.11
N TYR A 78 -1.77 -12.52 -4.52
CA TYR A 78 -2.85 -11.55 -4.52
C TYR A 78 -2.61 -10.45 -5.55
N MET A 79 -3.68 -9.78 -5.97
CA MET A 79 -3.62 -8.73 -6.99
C MET A 79 -3.33 -7.38 -6.35
N THR A 80 -2.44 -6.63 -6.99
CA THR A 80 -2.13 -5.24 -6.61
C THR A 80 -2.11 -4.36 -7.86
N LYS A 81 -2.09 -3.05 -7.64
CA LYS A 81 -2.10 -2.07 -8.73
C LYS A 81 -1.07 -0.97 -8.49
N THR A 82 -0.37 -0.58 -9.53
CA THR A 82 0.55 0.57 -9.48
C THR A 82 -0.19 1.88 -9.69
N SER A 83 0.47 3.01 -9.36
CA SER A 83 -0.05 4.36 -9.60
C SER A 83 -0.30 4.67 -11.08
N CYS A 84 0.35 3.97 -12.00
CA CYS A 84 0.13 4.09 -13.44
C CYS A 84 -0.85 3.05 -14.02
N GLY A 85 -1.50 2.26 -13.17
CA GLY A 85 -2.56 1.35 -13.57
C GLY A 85 -2.12 -0.06 -13.95
N GLN A 86 -0.82 -0.39 -13.87
CA GLN A 86 -0.32 -1.75 -14.12
C GLN A 86 -0.87 -2.71 -13.08
N MET A 87 -1.22 -3.92 -13.51
CA MET A 87 -1.72 -4.98 -12.66
C MET A 87 -0.58 -5.92 -12.27
N LEU A 88 -0.40 -6.14 -10.98
CA LEU A 88 0.64 -6.99 -10.46
C LEU A 88 0.05 -8.20 -9.74
N LYS A 89 0.72 -9.34 -9.87
CA LYS A 89 0.55 -10.49 -8.98
C LYS A 89 1.60 -10.40 -7.90
N SER A 90 1.19 -10.20 -6.65
CA SER A 90 2.06 -9.92 -5.53
C SER A 90 2.07 -11.04 -4.49
N SER A 91 3.19 -11.17 -3.80
CA SER A 91 3.33 -12.03 -2.62
C SER A 91 4.21 -11.33 -1.59
N THR A 92 3.82 -11.40 -0.33
CA THR A 92 4.51 -10.73 0.77
C THR A 92 4.71 -11.67 1.95
N ILE A 93 5.94 -11.75 2.44
CA ILE A 93 6.25 -12.31 3.75
C ILE A 93 6.60 -11.18 4.70
N TYR A 94 6.04 -11.24 5.90
CA TYR A 94 6.36 -10.30 6.97
C TYR A 94 7.49 -10.84 7.81
N LEU A 95 8.47 -9.99 8.08
CA LEU A 95 9.70 -10.33 8.77
C LEU A 95 9.57 -9.94 10.24
N THR A 96 9.75 -10.89 11.12
CA THR A 96 9.64 -10.69 12.57
C THR A 96 11.02 -10.78 13.24
N ASN A 97 11.20 -10.00 14.30
CA ASN A 97 12.36 -10.13 15.17
C ASN A 97 12.21 -11.31 16.15
N ASP A 98 13.23 -11.55 16.95
CA ASP A 98 13.24 -12.65 17.93
C ASP A 98 12.19 -12.49 19.05
N ASN A 99 11.61 -11.29 19.19
CA ASN A 99 10.50 -11.01 20.12
C ASN A 99 9.12 -11.22 19.47
N GLY A 100 9.05 -11.61 18.19
CA GLY A 100 7.78 -11.77 17.45
C GLY A 100 7.21 -10.45 16.88
N GLU A 101 7.92 -9.34 16.98
CA GLU A 101 7.46 -8.07 16.43
C GLU A 101 7.77 -7.99 14.93
N THR A 102 6.80 -7.57 14.12
CA THR A 102 7.02 -7.36 12.68
C THR A 102 7.89 -6.11 12.46
N ILE A 103 9.06 -6.32 11.86
CA ILE A 103 10.07 -5.29 11.64
C ILE A 103 10.23 -4.87 10.18
N GLY A 104 9.59 -5.59 9.26
CA GLY A 104 9.66 -5.31 7.83
C GLY A 104 8.93 -6.33 6.99
N ALA A 105 9.18 -6.32 5.68
CA ALA A 105 8.57 -7.24 4.73
C ALA A 105 9.48 -7.47 3.52
N LEU A 106 9.40 -8.67 2.95
CA LEU A 106 9.94 -8.99 1.62
C LEU A 106 8.76 -9.23 0.69
N CYS A 107 8.71 -8.45 -0.40
CA CYS A 107 7.62 -8.48 -1.36
C CYS A 107 8.15 -8.88 -2.74
N VAL A 108 7.38 -9.71 -3.45
CA VAL A 108 7.59 -10.07 -4.87
C VAL A 108 6.40 -9.55 -5.64
N ASN A 109 6.63 -8.77 -6.69
CA ASN A 109 5.61 -8.15 -7.53
C ASN A 109 5.90 -8.52 -9.00
N ILE A 110 5.01 -9.25 -9.64
CA ILE A 110 5.14 -9.64 -11.04
C ILE A 110 4.14 -8.84 -11.87
N ASP A 111 4.62 -8.05 -12.83
CA ASP A 111 3.75 -7.37 -13.79
C ASP A 111 3.08 -8.40 -14.71
N ILE A 112 1.76 -8.47 -14.63
CA ILE A 112 0.94 -9.38 -15.43
C ILE A 112 0.03 -8.63 -16.40
N THR A 113 0.26 -7.33 -16.60
CA THR A 113 -0.59 -6.48 -17.45
C THR A 113 -0.68 -7.05 -18.86
N GLU A 114 0.46 -7.35 -19.49
CA GLU A 114 0.49 -7.93 -20.84
C GLU A 114 -0.17 -9.32 -20.92
N ALA A 115 0.00 -10.15 -19.88
CA ALA A 115 -0.64 -11.46 -19.82
C ALA A 115 -2.17 -11.35 -19.75
N LEU A 116 -2.69 -10.38 -18.99
CA LEU A 116 -4.12 -10.08 -18.93
C LEU A 116 -4.67 -9.54 -20.26
N ASP A 117 -3.92 -8.69 -20.94
CA ASP A 117 -4.31 -8.16 -22.25
C ASP A 117 -4.26 -9.24 -23.34
N PHE A 118 -3.26 -10.12 -23.29
CA PHE A 118 -3.24 -11.31 -24.17
C PHE A 118 -4.44 -12.22 -23.90
N GLN A 119 -4.76 -12.50 -22.63
CA GLN A 119 -5.94 -13.31 -22.29
C GLN A 119 -7.24 -12.71 -22.85
N LYS A 120 -7.44 -11.40 -22.74
CA LYS A 120 -8.61 -10.71 -23.31
C LYS A 120 -8.65 -10.82 -24.81
N SER A 121 -7.52 -10.57 -25.48
CA SER A 121 -7.40 -10.65 -26.94
C SER A 121 -7.67 -12.07 -27.44
N PHE A 122 -7.15 -13.07 -26.74
CA PHE A 122 -7.36 -14.48 -27.08
C PHE A 122 -8.83 -14.90 -26.88
N ALA A 123 -9.45 -14.50 -25.78
CA ALA A 123 -10.86 -14.75 -25.52
C ALA A 123 -11.76 -14.14 -26.62
N SER A 124 -11.47 -12.92 -27.06
CA SER A 124 -12.16 -12.27 -28.17
C SER A 124 -11.96 -13.05 -29.47
N PHE A 125 -10.74 -13.51 -29.77
CA PHE A 125 -10.41 -14.25 -30.97
C PHE A 125 -11.17 -15.58 -31.08
N ILE A 126 -11.31 -16.32 -29.97
CA ILE A 126 -12.03 -17.61 -29.96
C ILE A 126 -13.55 -17.45 -29.75
N GLY A 127 -14.07 -16.21 -29.66
CA GLY A 127 -15.49 -15.96 -29.41
C GLY A 127 -15.97 -16.42 -28.02
N ALA A 128 -15.05 -16.65 -27.08
CA ALA A 128 -15.41 -16.91 -25.68
C ALA A 128 -15.82 -15.58 -25.03
N GLU A 129 -16.95 -15.57 -24.31
CA GLU A 129 -17.24 -14.49 -23.38
C GLU A 129 -16.06 -14.42 -22.40
N THR A 130 -15.55 -13.23 -22.18
CA THR A 130 -14.44 -13.01 -21.23
C THR A 130 -14.77 -13.70 -19.93
N VAL A 131 -14.00 -14.73 -19.61
CA VAL A 131 -14.08 -15.37 -18.29
C VAL A 131 -13.99 -14.25 -17.29
N SER A 132 -15.08 -14.12 -16.55
CA SER A 132 -15.39 -13.10 -15.54
C SER A 132 -14.12 -12.45 -14.99
N GLN A 133 -14.12 -11.13 -15.03
CA GLN A 133 -13.15 -10.30 -14.31
C GLN A 133 -12.72 -11.03 -13.06
N ILE A 134 -11.41 -11.12 -12.83
CA ILE A 134 -10.91 -11.46 -11.50
C ILE A 134 -11.54 -10.39 -10.62
N GLU A 135 -12.69 -10.72 -9.99
CA GLU A 135 -13.35 -9.87 -9.03
C GLU A 135 -12.42 -9.79 -7.82
N THR A 136 -11.47 -8.90 -7.90
CA THR A 136 -10.80 -8.41 -6.69
C THR A 136 -11.85 -7.54 -6.01
N PRO A 137 -12.29 -7.88 -4.79
CA PRO A 137 -13.18 -6.99 -4.05
C PRO A 137 -12.54 -5.60 -4.03
N ALA A 138 -13.27 -4.59 -4.46
CA ALA A 138 -12.77 -3.21 -4.58
C ALA A 138 -12.18 -2.68 -3.25
N GLU A 139 -12.54 -3.30 -2.14
CA GLU A 139 -12.13 -2.93 -0.78
C GLU A 139 -10.69 -3.31 -0.40
N SER A 140 -9.95 -4.07 -1.21
CA SER A 140 -8.63 -4.62 -0.81
C SER A 140 -7.52 -4.57 -1.84
N ILE A 141 -7.63 -3.77 -2.90
CA ILE A 141 -6.52 -3.64 -3.85
C ILE A 141 -5.38 -2.88 -3.18
N GLU A 142 -4.27 -3.56 -2.97
CA GLU A 142 -3.05 -2.92 -2.52
C GLU A 142 -2.52 -1.99 -3.60
N PHE A 143 -2.20 -0.76 -3.22
CA PHE A 143 -1.76 0.29 -4.11
C PHE A 143 -0.29 0.63 -3.86
N HIS A 144 0.52 0.52 -4.89
CA HIS A 144 1.93 0.90 -4.88
C HIS A 144 2.08 2.35 -5.35
N ALA A 145 2.26 3.25 -4.39
CA ALA A 145 2.58 4.65 -4.67
C ALA A 145 4.09 4.84 -4.86
N ASN A 146 4.48 5.81 -5.67
CA ASN A 146 5.90 6.16 -5.86
C ASN A 146 6.42 7.04 -4.72
N ASN A 147 5.53 7.71 -3.99
CA ASN A 147 5.87 8.55 -2.86
C ASN A 147 4.67 8.73 -1.93
N VAL A 148 4.93 9.22 -0.71
CA VAL A 148 3.89 9.45 0.32
C VAL A 148 2.83 10.47 -0.10
N GLY A 149 3.15 11.40 -1.01
CA GLY A 149 2.18 12.35 -1.56
C GLY A 149 1.09 11.66 -2.37
N GLN A 150 1.48 10.77 -3.30
CA GLN A 150 0.55 9.95 -4.09
C GLN A 150 -0.26 9.00 -3.22
N LEU A 151 0.37 8.40 -2.20
CA LEU A 151 -0.33 7.54 -1.25
C LEU A 151 -1.40 8.32 -0.48
N THR A 152 -1.06 9.54 -0.03
CA THR A 152 -2.00 10.42 0.65
C THR A 152 -3.19 10.77 -0.26
N ASP A 153 -2.93 11.13 -1.52
CA ASP A 153 -3.99 11.45 -2.49
C ASP A 153 -4.89 10.25 -2.77
N PHE A 154 -4.31 9.07 -2.90
CA PHE A 154 -5.05 7.82 -3.06
C PHE A 154 -5.99 7.54 -1.87
N LEU A 155 -5.50 7.63 -0.64
CA LEU A 155 -6.31 7.41 0.55
C LEU A 155 -7.40 8.47 0.74
N ILE A 156 -7.12 9.73 0.39
CA ILE A 156 -8.12 10.80 0.39
C ILE A 156 -9.22 10.49 -0.64
N SER A 157 -8.87 10.08 -1.87
CA SER A 157 -9.86 9.73 -2.88
C SER A 157 -10.75 8.56 -2.45
N GLN A 158 -10.17 7.51 -1.88
CA GLN A 158 -10.94 6.40 -1.32
C GLN A 158 -11.89 6.86 -0.19
N SER A 159 -11.46 7.79 0.64
CA SER A 159 -12.31 8.30 1.73
C SER A 159 -13.53 9.09 1.22
N LEU A 160 -13.42 9.74 0.05
CA LEU A 160 -14.57 10.41 -0.58
C LEU A 160 -15.61 9.43 -1.14
N GLU A 161 -15.15 8.30 -1.68
CA GLU A 161 -16.06 7.25 -2.16
C GLU A 161 -16.97 6.72 -1.05
N LEU A 162 -16.50 6.69 0.21
CA LEU A 162 -17.30 6.25 1.35
C LEU A 162 -18.48 7.18 1.65
N VAL A 163 -18.31 8.48 1.46
CA VAL A 163 -19.36 9.47 1.77
C VAL A 163 -20.18 9.83 0.54
N ASN A 164 -19.73 9.44 -0.66
CA ASN A 164 -20.38 9.66 -1.95
C ASN A 164 -20.88 11.11 -2.15
N LYS A 165 -20.08 12.08 -1.74
CA LYS A 165 -20.36 13.51 -1.84
C LYS A 165 -19.13 14.27 -2.33
N PRO A 166 -19.29 15.34 -3.09
CA PRO A 166 -18.18 16.22 -3.45
C PRO A 166 -17.63 16.94 -2.20
N SER A 167 -16.37 17.33 -2.24
CA SER A 167 -15.63 17.89 -1.09
C SER A 167 -16.21 19.21 -0.55
N ASP A 168 -16.90 19.97 -1.37
CA ASP A 168 -17.56 21.25 -1.02
C ASP A 168 -18.88 21.09 -0.27
N GLN A 169 -19.46 19.87 -0.24
CA GLN A 169 -20.74 19.54 0.40
C GLN A 169 -20.62 18.66 1.64
N LEU A 170 -19.40 18.49 2.15
CA LEU A 170 -19.12 17.65 3.32
C LEU A 170 -19.67 18.26 4.62
N THR A 171 -20.55 17.53 5.30
CA THR A 171 -21.03 17.86 6.64
C THR A 171 -19.96 17.58 7.69
N LYS A 172 -20.23 17.94 8.96
CA LYS A 172 -19.35 17.60 10.08
C LYS A 172 -19.20 16.07 10.22
N GLU A 173 -20.30 15.34 10.12
CA GLU A 173 -20.36 13.89 10.23
C GLU A 173 -19.57 13.23 9.08
N ASP A 174 -19.70 13.73 7.85
CA ASP A 174 -18.93 13.26 6.71
C ASP A 174 -17.41 13.45 6.94
N LYS A 175 -17.01 14.63 7.45
CA LYS A 175 -15.59 14.93 7.78
C LYS A 175 -15.06 14.00 8.88
N MET A 176 -15.85 13.67 9.89
CA MET A 176 -15.47 12.73 10.94
C MET A 176 -15.33 11.30 10.38
N THR A 177 -16.23 10.88 9.50
CA THR A 177 -16.16 9.57 8.81
C THR A 177 -14.88 9.46 7.97
N ILE A 178 -14.55 10.49 7.20
CA ILE A 178 -13.31 10.57 6.42
C ILE A 178 -12.09 10.49 7.34
N LEU A 179 -12.04 11.28 8.40
CA LEU A 179 -10.92 11.28 9.35
C LEU A 179 -10.74 9.94 10.05
N LYS A 180 -11.84 9.27 10.41
CA LYS A 180 -11.82 7.93 11.00
C LYS A 180 -11.20 6.91 10.04
N PHE A 181 -11.65 6.90 8.80
CA PHE A 181 -11.08 6.04 7.76
C PHE A 181 -9.59 6.29 7.57
N LEU A 182 -9.16 7.56 7.43
CA LEU A 182 -7.77 7.92 7.22
C LEU A 182 -6.89 7.55 8.43
N ASP A 183 -7.40 7.69 9.66
CA ASP A 183 -6.70 7.26 10.88
C ASP A 183 -6.58 5.73 10.94
N GLU A 184 -7.62 5.01 10.59
CA GLU A 184 -7.62 3.53 10.54
C GLU A 184 -6.67 3.00 9.47
N LYS A 185 -6.57 3.67 8.34
CA LYS A 185 -5.60 3.36 7.27
C LYS A 185 -4.16 3.78 7.62
N GLY A 186 -3.94 4.45 8.74
CA GLY A 186 -2.61 4.83 9.23
C GLY A 186 -2.04 6.09 8.58
N LEU A 187 -2.84 6.87 7.84
CA LEU A 187 -2.34 8.05 7.13
C LEU A 187 -1.58 9.02 8.04
N PHE A 188 -2.01 9.16 9.29
CA PHE A 188 -1.40 10.10 10.24
C PHE A 188 -0.08 9.61 10.88
N LEU A 189 0.44 8.44 10.46
CA LEU A 189 1.83 8.04 10.69
C LEU A 189 2.80 8.74 9.72
N ILE A 190 2.30 9.28 8.61
CA ILE A 190 3.07 10.04 7.62
C ILE A 190 3.21 11.48 8.09
N THR A 191 4.46 11.97 8.09
CA THR A 191 4.78 13.35 8.48
C THR A 191 4.04 14.36 7.60
N LYS A 192 3.43 15.38 8.22
CA LYS A 192 2.67 16.45 7.54
C LYS A 192 1.41 16.02 6.77
N SER A 193 1.01 14.75 6.83
CA SER A 193 -0.23 14.29 6.19
C SER A 193 -1.47 15.02 6.74
N GLY A 194 -1.48 15.30 8.05
CA GLY A 194 -2.54 16.07 8.70
C GLY A 194 -2.73 17.46 8.09
N ASP A 195 -1.67 18.15 7.68
CA ASP A 195 -1.76 19.47 7.03
C ASP A 195 -2.49 19.38 5.69
N LYS A 196 -2.18 18.36 4.90
CA LYS A 196 -2.83 18.12 3.61
C LYS A 196 -4.32 17.76 3.81
N VAL A 197 -4.65 16.97 4.81
CA VAL A 197 -6.04 16.61 5.14
C VAL A 197 -6.81 17.83 5.66
N CYS A 198 -6.20 18.68 6.50
CA CYS A 198 -6.81 19.95 6.94
C CYS A 198 -7.18 20.85 5.76
N GLN A 199 -6.26 20.99 4.80
CA GLN A 199 -6.49 21.77 3.59
C GLN A 199 -7.62 21.17 2.74
N PHE A 200 -7.60 19.84 2.54
CA PHE A 200 -8.62 19.14 1.76
C PHE A 200 -10.02 19.26 2.38
N LEU A 201 -10.16 19.07 3.69
CA LEU A 201 -11.44 19.17 4.41
C LEU A 201 -11.85 20.60 4.72
N ASN A 202 -11.02 21.58 4.40
CA ASN A 202 -11.21 23.00 4.76
C ASN A 202 -11.54 23.17 6.25
N ILE A 203 -10.65 22.64 7.12
CA ILE A 203 -10.73 22.76 8.57
C ILE A 203 -9.42 23.26 9.17
N SER A 204 -9.51 23.91 10.33
CA SER A 204 -8.32 24.33 11.08
C SER A 204 -7.59 23.12 11.71
N LYS A 205 -6.29 23.25 12.00
CA LYS A 205 -5.54 22.26 12.78
C LYS A 205 -6.19 21.97 14.14
N PHE A 206 -6.73 22.98 14.78
CA PHE A 206 -7.44 22.82 16.05
C PHE A 206 -8.68 21.92 15.89
N THR A 207 -9.51 22.18 14.86
CA THR A 207 -10.68 21.34 14.56
C THR A 207 -10.28 19.90 14.23
N PHE A 208 -9.21 19.74 13.46
CA PHE A 208 -8.67 18.43 13.08
C PHE A 208 -8.28 17.61 14.31
N TYR A 209 -7.49 18.17 15.24
CA TYR A 209 -7.08 17.45 16.44
C TYR A 209 -8.26 17.13 17.36
N ASN A 210 -9.22 18.05 17.52
CA ASN A 210 -10.44 17.78 18.28
C ASN A 210 -11.25 16.62 17.69
N TYR A 211 -11.38 16.55 16.37
CA TYR A 211 -12.08 15.44 15.72
C TYR A 211 -11.33 14.11 15.90
N LEU A 212 -10.01 14.11 15.78
CA LEU A 212 -9.22 12.91 16.00
C LEU A 212 -9.31 12.41 17.46
N GLU A 213 -9.32 13.31 18.40
CA GLU A 213 -9.49 12.95 19.82
C GLU A 213 -10.85 12.32 20.07
N MET A 214 -11.92 12.89 19.54
CA MET A 214 -13.27 12.31 19.61
C MET A 214 -13.32 10.92 18.99
N ILE A 215 -12.76 10.73 17.77
CA ILE A 215 -12.74 9.45 17.05
C ILE A 215 -11.96 8.39 17.81
N ARG A 216 -10.86 8.76 18.46
CA ARG A 216 -10.00 7.84 19.21
C ARG A 216 -10.54 7.53 20.62
N GLY A 217 -11.25 8.48 21.23
CA GLY A 217 -11.89 8.31 22.54
C GLY A 217 -13.17 7.46 22.50
N GLU A 218 -13.80 7.29 21.33
CA GLU A 218 -14.93 6.36 21.15
C GLU A 218 -14.51 4.88 21.08
N LYS A 219 -13.19 4.57 21.13
CA LYS A 219 -12.64 3.20 21.04
C LYS A 219 -12.25 2.58 22.40
N GLU A 220 -12.46 3.29 23.52
CA GLU A 220 -12.41 2.75 24.88
C GLU A 220 -13.82 2.38 25.35
#